data_a06b0da2067fe0e729a14887bd30c078
#
_entry.id   a06b0da2067fe0e729a14887bd30c078
#
_cell.length_a   1.000
_cell.length_b   1.000
_cell.length_c   1.000
_cell.angle_alpha   90.00
_cell.angle_beta   90.00
_cell.angle_gamma   90.00
#
_symmetry.space_group_name_H-M   'P 1'
#
loop_
_entity.id
_entity.type
_entity.pdbx_description
1 polymer ?
#
loop_
_entity_poly.entity_id
_entity_poly.type
_entity_poly.pdbx_seq_one_letter_code
_entity_poly.pdbx_strand_id
1 'polypeptide(L)'
;MRIVFDVTPLSHPRTGVGNYIRGSLAGLAEVAAGKHEIVAWAPTSAAGARHVLEALDGIPVERRIVRFPFAHAWRTIWSRAGHLPAERFIRPFDVLHFSDWMFPPQRSGVRSTMIHDLVPLRFPEWTTPRTRSMHAAKYRNAARTCDLLFVNSRYTGRETEELLGVSADRIRVAYPGVEPRFRPEGDRADLGRSYAVTVATLEPRKNLDTLLAAHRLDPHGLALAVVGWPGWGPQPDLGGEDVIPLGFVANDELPRYYRGAEVLVVPSRFEGFGMTVVEGMACGVPCVVSSHPSLDEACGDAAVRVDPDDPEAIAAGIGEALARRDELRALGFEHARGFTWGACGATMLEAFEAAA
;
A
#
# COMPACT_ATOMS: atom_id res chain seq x y z
N MET A 1 -21.51 -6.79 16.11
CA MET A 1 -21.23 -5.38 15.77
C MET A 1 -21.55 -5.13 14.32
N ARG A 2 -21.88 -3.88 14.00
CA ARG A 2 -21.97 -3.36 12.64
C ARG A 2 -20.76 -2.47 12.36
N ILE A 3 -19.87 -2.91 11.49
CA ILE A 3 -18.61 -2.23 11.15
C ILE A 3 -18.74 -1.59 9.76
N VAL A 4 -18.67 -0.29 9.71
CA VAL A 4 -18.68 0.48 8.46
C VAL A 4 -17.26 0.80 8.03
N PHE A 5 -16.90 0.34 6.86
CA PHE A 5 -15.57 0.49 6.27
C PHE A 5 -15.66 1.41 5.04
N ASP A 6 -14.98 2.56 5.10
CA ASP A 6 -14.92 3.49 3.98
C ASP A 6 -14.02 2.95 2.87
N VAL A 7 -14.62 2.70 1.72
CA VAL A 7 -13.93 2.22 0.51
C VAL A 7 -13.87 3.26 -0.60
N THR A 8 -14.04 4.52 -0.23
CA THR A 8 -14.03 5.64 -1.20
C THR A 8 -12.77 5.68 -2.08
N PRO A 9 -11.55 5.36 -1.60
CA PRO A 9 -10.35 5.36 -2.46
C PRO A 9 -10.43 4.37 -3.63
N LEU A 10 -11.26 3.33 -3.53
CA LEU A 10 -11.52 2.40 -4.65
C LEU A 10 -12.32 3.04 -5.81
N SER A 11 -12.73 4.32 -5.68
CA SER A 11 -13.38 5.08 -6.76
C SER A 11 -12.43 5.45 -7.91
N HIS A 12 -11.16 5.18 -7.76
CA HIS A 12 -10.11 5.42 -8.75
C HIS A 12 -9.39 4.11 -9.10
N PRO A 13 -8.60 4.06 -10.17
CA PRO A 13 -7.74 2.92 -10.44
C PRO A 13 -6.92 2.55 -9.21
N ARG A 14 -6.79 1.26 -8.93
CA ARG A 14 -6.16 0.78 -7.70
C ARG A 14 -4.66 1.11 -7.67
N THR A 15 -4.26 1.74 -6.58
CA THR A 15 -2.88 1.97 -6.18
C THR A 15 -2.55 1.07 -4.98
N GLY A 16 -1.35 1.17 -4.42
CA GLY A 16 -0.99 0.46 -3.18
C GLY A 16 -2.00 0.68 -2.04
N VAL A 17 -2.47 1.92 -1.84
CA VAL A 17 -3.53 2.25 -0.86
C VAL A 17 -4.84 1.53 -1.20
N GLY A 18 -5.25 1.54 -2.48
CA GLY A 18 -6.46 0.83 -2.91
C GLY A 18 -6.35 -0.70 -2.73
N ASN A 19 -5.18 -1.28 -2.98
CA ASN A 19 -4.93 -2.70 -2.75
C ASN A 19 -5.02 -3.03 -1.25
N TYR A 20 -4.45 -2.18 -0.39
CA TYR A 20 -4.57 -2.35 1.06
C TYR A 20 -6.02 -2.30 1.53
N ILE A 21 -6.80 -1.29 1.10
CA ILE A 21 -8.21 -1.13 1.48
C ILE A 21 -9.05 -2.34 1.05
N ARG A 22 -8.86 -2.80 -0.19
CA ARG A 22 -9.57 -3.97 -0.69
C ARG A 22 -9.19 -5.23 0.10
N GLY A 23 -7.90 -5.45 0.28
CA GLY A 23 -7.39 -6.64 0.95
C GLY A 23 -7.77 -6.69 2.43
N SER A 24 -7.61 -5.60 3.17
CA SER A 24 -7.99 -5.52 4.59
C SER A 24 -9.51 -5.69 4.79
N LEU A 25 -10.34 -5.12 3.90
CA LEU A 25 -11.77 -5.36 3.92
C LEU A 25 -12.11 -6.84 3.64
N ALA A 26 -11.46 -7.48 2.68
CA ALA A 26 -11.69 -8.89 2.36
C ALA A 26 -11.30 -9.79 3.55
N GLY A 27 -10.12 -9.56 4.13
CA GLY A 27 -9.69 -10.30 5.32
C GLY A 27 -10.59 -10.06 6.53
N LEU A 28 -11.03 -8.81 6.76
CA LEU A 28 -11.98 -8.49 7.81
C LEU A 28 -13.33 -9.21 7.59
N ALA A 29 -13.85 -9.23 6.37
CA ALA A 29 -15.09 -9.90 6.02
C ALA A 29 -15.01 -11.42 6.22
N GLU A 30 -13.86 -12.02 5.88
CA GLU A 30 -13.59 -13.44 6.09
C GLU A 30 -13.63 -13.82 7.57
N VAL A 31 -12.89 -13.11 8.42
CA VAL A 31 -12.78 -13.44 9.86
C VAL A 31 -14.02 -13.05 10.65
N ALA A 32 -14.78 -12.06 10.18
CA ALA A 32 -16.02 -11.60 10.80
C ALA A 32 -17.26 -12.43 10.40
N ALA A 33 -17.12 -13.34 9.46
CA ALA A 33 -18.24 -14.08 8.87
C ALA A 33 -19.12 -14.76 9.91
N GLY A 34 -20.44 -14.51 9.85
CA GLY A 34 -21.43 -15.05 10.76
C GLY A 34 -21.46 -14.45 12.18
N LYS A 35 -20.56 -13.52 12.51
CA LYS A 35 -20.48 -12.87 13.83
C LYS A 35 -20.80 -11.38 13.78
N HIS A 36 -20.36 -10.68 12.73
CA HIS A 36 -20.46 -9.24 12.60
C HIS A 36 -20.95 -8.85 11.21
N GLU A 37 -21.60 -7.71 11.12
CA GLU A 37 -22.05 -7.13 9.85
C GLU A 37 -20.98 -6.15 9.32
N ILE A 38 -20.43 -6.44 8.16
CA ILE A 38 -19.45 -5.58 7.51
C ILE A 38 -20.12 -4.82 6.38
N VAL A 39 -19.99 -3.50 6.38
CA VAL A 39 -20.57 -2.60 5.40
C VAL A 39 -19.47 -1.84 4.66
N ALA A 40 -19.30 -2.10 3.38
CA ALA A 40 -18.47 -1.28 2.51
C ALA A 40 -19.23 -0.02 2.10
N TRP A 41 -18.74 1.13 2.54
CA TRP A 41 -19.40 2.42 2.32
C TRP A 41 -18.54 3.35 1.46
N ALA A 42 -19.13 3.97 0.44
CA ALA A 42 -18.46 4.97 -0.37
C ALA A 42 -19.40 6.06 -0.87
N PRO A 43 -19.27 7.32 -0.41
CA PRO A 43 -19.89 8.48 -1.04
C PRO A 43 -19.03 8.92 -2.24
N THR A 44 -19.49 8.62 -3.45
CA THR A 44 -18.67 8.82 -4.66
C THR A 44 -19.49 9.26 -5.87
N SER A 45 -18.83 9.54 -7.01
CA SER A 45 -19.48 9.84 -8.29
C SER A 45 -20.07 8.58 -8.95
N ALA A 46 -20.89 8.77 -9.99
CA ALA A 46 -21.40 7.63 -10.75
C ALA A 46 -20.29 6.78 -11.40
N ALA A 47 -19.24 7.43 -11.91
CA ALA A 47 -18.07 6.73 -12.45
C ALA A 47 -17.30 6.01 -11.35
N GLY A 48 -17.03 6.67 -10.21
CA GLY A 48 -16.37 6.06 -9.07
C GLY A 48 -17.13 4.88 -8.49
N ALA A 49 -18.47 4.92 -8.51
CA ALA A 49 -19.29 3.82 -8.03
C ALA A 49 -19.07 2.53 -8.82
N ARG A 50 -18.82 2.62 -10.14
CA ARG A 50 -18.49 1.44 -10.97
C ARG A 50 -17.18 0.83 -10.54
N HIS A 51 -16.12 1.63 -10.39
CA HIS A 51 -14.80 1.17 -9.94
C HIS A 51 -14.88 0.52 -8.54
N VAL A 52 -15.65 1.12 -7.61
CA VAL A 52 -15.86 0.54 -6.28
C VAL A 52 -16.56 -0.83 -6.38
N LEU A 53 -17.63 -0.95 -7.17
CA LEU A 53 -18.36 -2.21 -7.30
C LEU A 53 -17.50 -3.31 -7.94
N GLU A 54 -16.72 -2.98 -8.97
CA GLU A 54 -15.76 -3.90 -9.58
C GLU A 54 -14.68 -4.32 -8.59
N ALA A 55 -14.14 -3.38 -7.82
CA ALA A 55 -13.12 -3.68 -6.80
C ALA A 55 -13.64 -4.54 -5.63
N LEU A 56 -14.94 -4.47 -5.32
CA LEU A 56 -15.60 -5.24 -4.28
C LEU A 56 -16.14 -6.60 -4.77
N ASP A 57 -15.92 -6.93 -6.03
CA ASP A 57 -16.37 -8.22 -6.54
C ASP A 57 -15.71 -9.39 -5.79
N GLY A 58 -16.52 -10.42 -5.46
CA GLY A 58 -16.11 -11.56 -4.67
C GLY A 58 -15.96 -11.30 -3.15
N ILE A 59 -16.15 -10.07 -2.64
CA ILE A 59 -16.08 -9.80 -1.19
C ILE A 59 -17.50 -9.82 -0.59
N PRO A 60 -17.79 -10.68 0.41
CA PRO A 60 -19.12 -10.88 0.97
C PRO A 60 -19.47 -9.80 2.03
N VAL A 61 -19.73 -8.58 1.59
CA VAL A 61 -20.06 -7.43 2.46
C VAL A 61 -21.33 -6.70 1.99
N GLU A 62 -22.06 -6.05 2.89
CA GLU A 62 -23.11 -5.10 2.50
C GLU A 62 -22.47 -3.93 1.75
N ARG A 63 -23.04 -3.55 0.61
CA ARG A 63 -22.51 -2.46 -0.25
C ARG A 63 -23.41 -1.24 -0.15
N ARG A 64 -22.92 -0.16 0.44
CA ARG A 64 -23.61 1.15 0.59
C ARG A 64 -22.90 2.23 -0.21
N ILE A 65 -23.07 2.18 -1.53
CA ILE A 65 -22.44 3.13 -2.45
C ILE A 65 -23.42 4.27 -2.73
N VAL A 66 -23.10 5.44 -2.21
CA VAL A 66 -23.93 6.64 -2.32
C VAL A 66 -23.38 7.54 -3.42
N ARG A 67 -24.22 7.86 -4.42
CA ARG A 67 -23.80 8.63 -5.58
C ARG A 67 -24.12 10.11 -5.37
N PHE A 68 -23.10 10.96 -5.48
CA PHE A 68 -23.23 12.41 -5.41
C PHE A 68 -22.60 13.07 -6.64
N PRO A 69 -23.23 14.08 -7.22
CA PRO A 69 -22.54 15.00 -8.10
C PRO A 69 -21.44 15.74 -7.30
N PHE A 70 -20.30 16.00 -7.92
CA PHE A 70 -19.17 16.68 -7.27
C PHE A 70 -18.70 16.04 -5.95
N ALA A 71 -18.76 14.70 -5.86
CA ALA A 71 -18.50 13.94 -4.64
C ALA A 71 -17.19 14.31 -3.94
N HIS A 72 -16.12 14.63 -4.69
CA HIS A 72 -14.83 15.04 -4.11
C HIS A 72 -14.95 16.36 -3.33
N ALA A 73 -15.55 17.39 -3.93
CA ALA A 73 -15.73 18.68 -3.28
C ALA A 73 -16.63 18.54 -2.03
N TRP A 74 -17.74 17.79 -2.17
CA TRP A 74 -18.64 17.52 -1.04
C TRP A 74 -17.94 16.83 0.12
N ARG A 75 -17.17 15.78 -0.12
CA ARG A 75 -16.38 15.07 0.91
C ARG A 75 -15.38 15.99 1.61
N THR A 76 -14.72 16.86 0.85
CA THR A 76 -13.77 17.83 1.41
C THR A 76 -14.44 18.81 2.34
N ILE A 77 -15.59 19.39 1.91
CA ILE A 77 -16.37 20.32 2.73
C ILE A 77 -16.90 19.60 3.97
N TRP A 78 -17.49 18.42 3.81
CA TRP A 78 -18.04 17.63 4.90
C TRP A 78 -17.02 17.29 5.98
N SER A 79 -15.84 16.82 5.57
CA SER A 79 -14.75 16.52 6.50
C SER A 79 -14.27 17.76 7.28
N ARG A 80 -14.23 18.94 6.64
CA ARG A 80 -13.73 20.17 7.26
C ARG A 80 -14.77 20.95 8.04
N ALA A 81 -16.01 20.96 7.58
CA ALA A 81 -17.08 21.70 8.23
C ALA A 81 -17.52 21.08 9.56
N GLY A 82 -17.30 19.79 9.76
CA GLY A 82 -17.64 19.08 11.01
C GLY A 82 -19.14 18.99 11.28
N HIS A 83 -19.99 19.33 10.32
CA HIS A 83 -21.44 19.27 10.41
C HIS A 83 -21.99 18.03 9.74
N LEU A 84 -23.19 17.59 10.09
CA LEU A 84 -23.89 16.43 9.54
C LEU A 84 -23.09 15.12 9.79
N PRO A 85 -23.24 14.53 10.96
CA PRO A 85 -22.52 13.30 11.32
C PRO A 85 -22.86 12.15 10.39
N ALA A 86 -21.91 11.19 10.26
CA ALA A 86 -21.98 10.04 9.35
C ALA A 86 -23.27 9.22 9.55
N GLU A 87 -23.78 9.15 10.77
CA GLU A 87 -25.02 8.47 11.15
C GLU A 87 -26.26 8.97 10.39
N ARG A 88 -26.20 10.19 9.81
CA ARG A 88 -27.28 10.72 8.95
C ARG A 88 -27.35 10.03 7.58
N PHE A 89 -26.26 9.45 7.12
CA PHE A 89 -26.09 8.85 5.79
C PHE A 89 -25.97 7.33 5.85
N ILE A 90 -25.60 6.81 7.02
CA ILE A 90 -25.41 5.39 7.28
C ILE A 90 -26.32 5.00 8.45
N ARG A 91 -26.87 3.77 8.42
CA ARG A 91 -27.59 3.23 9.58
C ARG A 91 -26.69 3.24 10.82
N PRO A 92 -27.24 3.21 12.04
CA PRO A 92 -26.43 3.10 13.25
C PRO A 92 -25.35 2.02 13.09
N PHE A 93 -24.16 2.31 13.56
CA PHE A 93 -22.99 1.44 13.51
C PHE A 93 -22.26 1.46 14.84
N ASP A 94 -21.52 0.41 15.11
CA ASP A 94 -20.65 0.32 16.29
C ASP A 94 -19.25 0.84 15.99
N VAL A 95 -18.78 0.68 14.73
CA VAL A 95 -17.45 1.11 14.27
C VAL A 95 -17.56 1.84 12.94
N LEU A 96 -16.88 2.99 12.81
CA LEU A 96 -16.60 3.63 11.53
C LEU A 96 -15.09 3.69 11.29
N HIS A 97 -14.62 2.90 10.31
CA HIS A 97 -13.27 2.96 9.80
C HIS A 97 -13.23 3.81 8.54
N PHE A 98 -12.68 5.02 8.62
CA PHE A 98 -12.56 5.91 7.47
C PHE A 98 -11.16 5.85 6.85
N SER A 99 -11.10 6.04 5.56
CA SER A 99 -9.89 5.82 4.75
C SER A 99 -9.41 7.10 4.10
N ASP A 100 -8.15 7.09 3.66
CA ASP A 100 -7.49 8.12 2.90
C ASP A 100 -7.56 9.49 3.58
N TRP A 101 -7.85 10.57 2.84
CA TRP A 101 -7.91 11.95 3.34
C TRP A 101 -9.27 12.37 3.90
N MET A 102 -10.30 11.54 3.78
CA MET A 102 -11.63 11.84 4.33
C MET A 102 -11.66 11.54 5.84
N PHE A 103 -12.31 12.41 6.60
CA PHE A 103 -12.51 12.26 8.05
C PHE A 103 -13.91 12.77 8.44
N PRO A 104 -14.97 12.01 8.14
CA PRO A 104 -16.35 12.43 8.37
C PRO A 104 -16.60 12.66 9.86
N PRO A 105 -17.44 13.65 10.24
CA PRO A 105 -17.86 13.80 11.62
C PRO A 105 -18.68 12.58 12.07
N GLN A 106 -18.55 12.19 13.34
CA GLN A 106 -19.19 11.03 13.97
C GLN A 106 -19.57 11.41 15.41
N ARG A 107 -20.68 10.90 15.91
CA ARG A 107 -21.19 11.18 17.27
C ARG A 107 -21.05 10.00 18.23
N SER A 108 -21.09 8.79 17.72
CA SER A 108 -21.11 7.56 18.52
C SER A 108 -20.36 6.43 17.83
N GLY A 109 -20.05 5.39 18.58
CA GLY A 109 -19.28 4.23 18.10
C GLY A 109 -17.80 4.49 18.01
N VAL A 110 -17.03 3.42 17.83
CA VAL A 110 -15.55 3.45 17.69
C VAL A 110 -15.19 4.16 16.40
N ARG A 111 -14.28 5.13 16.51
CA ARG A 111 -13.75 5.90 15.39
C ARG A 111 -12.34 5.44 15.05
N SER A 112 -12.12 4.99 13.84
CA SER A 112 -10.81 4.48 13.45
C SER A 112 -10.41 4.92 12.04
N THR A 113 -9.11 4.89 11.78
CA THR A 113 -8.54 5.14 10.46
C THR A 113 -7.23 4.39 10.25
N MET A 114 -6.79 4.34 8.99
CA MET A 114 -5.49 3.85 8.59
C MET A 114 -4.52 4.99 8.31
N ILE A 115 -3.28 4.86 8.76
CA ILE A 115 -2.13 5.69 8.40
C ILE A 115 -1.17 4.79 7.63
N HIS A 116 -1.05 5.01 6.33
CA HIS A 116 -0.19 4.21 5.45
C HIS A 116 1.28 4.62 5.51
N ASP A 117 1.53 5.92 5.59
CA ASP A 117 2.83 6.57 5.80
C ASP A 117 2.62 8.01 6.29
N LEU A 118 3.70 8.66 6.66
CA LEU A 118 3.73 10.06 7.06
C LEU A 118 4.64 10.90 6.15
N VAL A 119 4.88 10.44 4.91
CA VAL A 119 5.67 11.16 3.89
C VAL A 119 5.30 12.65 3.79
N PRO A 120 4.01 13.05 3.74
CA PRO A 120 3.66 14.47 3.64
C PRO A 120 4.11 15.33 4.83
N LEU A 121 4.41 14.74 5.97
CA LEU A 121 4.92 15.43 7.16
C LEU A 121 6.45 15.31 7.26
N ARG A 122 7.00 14.13 6.99
CA ARG A 122 8.43 13.84 7.15
C ARG A 122 9.26 14.44 6.02
N PHE A 123 8.74 14.36 4.78
CA PHE A 123 9.40 14.77 3.54
C PHE A 123 8.47 15.68 2.72
N PRO A 124 8.21 16.90 3.20
CA PRO A 124 7.27 17.82 2.55
C PRO A 124 7.67 18.16 1.10
N GLU A 125 8.97 18.12 0.79
CA GLU A 125 9.52 18.35 -0.55
C GLU A 125 9.13 17.27 -1.58
N TRP A 126 8.80 16.07 -1.13
CA TRP A 126 8.35 14.97 -1.99
C TRP A 126 6.85 15.00 -2.27
N THR A 127 6.14 16.01 -1.81
CA THR A 127 4.69 16.09 -1.99
C THR A 127 4.24 17.47 -2.42
N THR A 128 3.10 17.55 -3.12
CA THR A 128 2.53 18.84 -3.51
C THR A 128 1.95 19.58 -2.30
N PRO A 129 1.91 20.94 -2.32
CA PRO A 129 1.27 21.72 -1.24
C PRO A 129 -0.18 21.30 -0.96
N ARG A 130 -0.93 20.91 -1.99
CA ARG A 130 -2.30 20.41 -1.86
C ARG A 130 -2.34 19.10 -1.10
N THR A 131 -1.52 18.13 -1.49
CA THR A 131 -1.41 16.83 -0.84
C THR A 131 -1.04 16.98 0.62
N ARG A 132 -0.02 17.80 0.93
CA ARG A 132 0.38 18.11 2.32
C ARG A 132 -0.78 18.66 3.15
N SER A 133 -1.49 19.67 2.62
CA SER A 133 -2.61 20.29 3.35
C SER A 133 -3.73 19.29 3.64
N MET A 134 -4.05 18.42 2.69
CA MET A 134 -5.10 17.41 2.85
C MET A 134 -4.71 16.35 3.90
N HIS A 135 -3.53 15.78 3.78
CA HIS A 135 -3.04 14.77 4.71
C HIS A 135 -2.79 15.34 6.12
N ALA A 136 -2.20 16.53 6.24
CA ALA A 136 -2.01 17.17 7.54
C ALA A 136 -3.34 17.43 8.25
N ALA A 137 -4.41 17.78 7.53
CA ALA A 137 -5.74 17.93 8.11
C ALA A 137 -6.30 16.60 8.63
N LYS A 138 -6.17 15.52 7.82
CA LYS A 138 -6.56 14.16 8.23
C LYS A 138 -5.78 13.71 9.46
N TYR A 139 -4.47 13.80 9.44
CA TYR A 139 -3.61 13.31 10.54
C TYR A 139 -3.92 14.04 11.85
N ARG A 140 -4.03 15.37 11.83
CA ARG A 140 -4.45 16.14 13.02
C ARG A 140 -5.83 15.75 13.53
N ASN A 141 -6.78 15.50 12.62
CA ASN A 141 -8.10 15.02 13.02
C ASN A 141 -8.00 13.62 13.64
N ALA A 142 -7.32 12.68 12.99
CA ALA A 142 -7.15 11.32 13.47
C ALA A 142 -6.47 11.27 14.85
N ALA A 143 -5.38 12.00 15.04
CA ALA A 143 -4.69 12.08 16.33
C ALA A 143 -5.59 12.54 17.49
N ARG A 144 -6.50 13.50 17.21
CA ARG A 144 -7.39 14.06 18.22
C ARG A 144 -8.65 13.24 18.48
N THR A 145 -9.17 12.55 17.47
CA THR A 145 -10.55 12.05 17.51
C THR A 145 -10.71 10.54 17.28
N CYS A 146 -9.68 9.83 16.81
CA CYS A 146 -9.78 8.39 16.63
C CYS A 146 -9.49 7.65 17.92
N ASP A 147 -10.29 6.67 18.24
CA ASP A 147 -10.05 5.72 19.32
C ASP A 147 -8.92 4.75 18.91
N LEU A 148 -8.90 4.35 17.64
CA LEU A 148 -7.91 3.44 17.06
C LEU A 148 -7.28 4.02 15.79
N LEU A 149 -5.95 3.90 15.69
CA LEU A 149 -5.19 4.17 14.49
C LEU A 149 -4.49 2.90 14.04
N PHE A 150 -4.85 2.41 12.87
CA PHE A 150 -4.11 1.32 12.25
C PHE A 150 -2.93 1.86 11.47
N VAL A 151 -1.86 1.09 11.46
CA VAL A 151 -0.64 1.35 10.69
C VAL A 151 -0.22 0.06 9.98
N ASN A 152 0.49 0.18 8.87
CA ASN A 152 0.92 -0.97 8.06
C ASN A 152 2.27 -1.56 8.47
N SER A 153 2.99 -0.92 9.40
CA SER A 153 4.26 -1.39 9.93
C SER A 153 4.51 -0.81 11.34
N ARG A 154 5.36 -1.45 12.12
CA ARG A 154 5.86 -0.89 13.40
C ARG A 154 6.64 0.39 13.17
N TYR A 155 7.35 0.48 12.03
CA TYR A 155 8.04 1.70 11.64
C TYR A 155 7.06 2.87 11.52
N THR A 156 5.97 2.72 10.74
CA THR A 156 4.92 3.74 10.62
C THR A 156 4.22 4.01 11.96
N GLY A 157 4.13 3.01 12.85
CA GLY A 157 3.64 3.18 14.22
C GLY A 157 4.49 4.16 15.02
N ARG A 158 5.80 3.94 15.08
CA ARG A 158 6.75 4.86 15.75
C ARG A 158 6.72 6.27 15.18
N GLU A 159 6.68 6.41 13.85
CA GLU A 159 6.51 7.71 13.19
C GLU A 159 5.19 8.40 13.59
N THR A 160 4.11 7.62 13.74
CA THR A 160 2.80 8.13 14.18
C THR A 160 2.86 8.65 15.63
N GLU A 161 3.52 7.93 16.51
CA GLU A 161 3.77 8.39 17.91
C GLU A 161 4.60 9.68 17.90
N GLU A 162 5.73 9.69 17.19
CA GLU A 162 6.68 10.81 17.16
C GLU A 162 6.08 12.08 16.54
N LEU A 163 5.50 11.96 15.35
CA LEU A 163 5.07 13.12 14.55
C LEU A 163 3.67 13.64 14.89
N LEU A 164 2.80 12.76 15.40
CA LEU A 164 1.41 13.13 15.72
C LEU A 164 1.11 13.17 17.22
N GLY A 165 2.03 12.74 18.08
CA GLY A 165 1.84 12.68 19.52
C GLY A 165 0.73 11.72 19.95
N VAL A 166 0.50 10.67 19.18
CA VAL A 166 -0.52 9.66 19.48
C VAL A 166 0.06 8.63 20.44
N SER A 167 -0.69 8.29 21.48
CA SER A 167 -0.27 7.26 22.45
C SER A 167 -0.27 5.87 21.82
N ALA A 168 0.73 5.05 22.14
CA ALA A 168 0.95 3.71 21.59
C ALA A 168 -0.24 2.75 21.81
N ASP A 169 -0.99 2.92 22.91
CA ASP A 169 -2.20 2.12 23.22
C ASP A 169 -3.34 2.31 22.21
N ARG A 170 -3.34 3.39 21.44
CA ARG A 170 -4.29 3.65 20.36
C ARG A 170 -3.81 3.15 18.99
N ILE A 171 -2.57 2.71 18.86
CA ILE A 171 -1.97 2.28 17.59
C ILE A 171 -2.02 0.74 17.49
N ARG A 172 -2.44 0.24 16.34
CA ARG A 172 -2.45 -1.20 16.02
C ARG A 172 -1.76 -1.43 14.69
N VAL A 173 -0.82 -2.35 14.66
CA VAL A 173 -0.11 -2.73 13.43
C VAL A 173 -0.93 -3.79 12.70
N ALA A 174 -1.56 -3.40 11.60
CA ALA A 174 -2.28 -4.28 10.70
C ALA A 174 -1.46 -4.43 9.41
N TYR A 175 -0.57 -5.41 9.39
CA TYR A 175 0.28 -5.66 8.22
C TYR A 175 -0.54 -5.93 6.97
N PRO A 176 -0.13 -5.43 5.79
CA PRO A 176 -0.76 -5.81 4.54
C PRO A 176 -0.56 -7.30 4.25
N GLY A 177 -1.52 -7.89 3.60
CA GLY A 177 -1.42 -9.26 3.10
C GLY A 177 -1.01 -9.31 1.64
N VAL A 178 -0.56 -10.48 1.20
CA VAL A 178 -0.31 -10.80 -0.21
C VAL A 178 -1.55 -11.49 -0.79
N GLU A 179 -1.99 -11.05 -1.96
CA GLU A 179 -3.11 -11.73 -2.64
C GLU A 179 -2.67 -13.10 -3.18
N PRO A 180 -3.54 -14.14 -3.18
CA PRO A 180 -3.19 -15.52 -3.60
C PRO A 180 -2.67 -15.66 -5.03
N ARG A 181 -2.86 -14.66 -5.87
CA ARG A 181 -2.32 -14.63 -7.25
C ARG A 181 -0.81 -14.44 -7.30
N PHE A 182 -0.21 -13.80 -6.26
CA PHE A 182 1.23 -13.69 -6.11
C PHE A 182 1.74 -15.00 -5.55
N ARG A 183 2.13 -15.89 -6.44
CA ARG A 183 2.63 -17.22 -6.15
C ARG A 183 3.64 -17.63 -7.23
N PRO A 184 4.51 -18.62 -6.98
CA PRO A 184 5.55 -18.98 -7.93
C PRO A 184 5.04 -19.70 -9.19
N GLU A 185 3.84 -20.29 -9.10
CA GLU A 185 3.20 -20.98 -10.22
C GLU A 185 2.39 -20.02 -11.08
N GLY A 186 2.38 -20.26 -12.38
CA GLY A 186 1.60 -19.53 -13.39
C GLY A 186 2.48 -18.92 -14.47
N ASP A 187 1.85 -18.14 -15.33
CA ASP A 187 2.52 -17.55 -16.50
C ASP A 187 3.66 -16.62 -16.10
N ARG A 188 4.70 -16.60 -16.91
CA ARG A 188 5.84 -15.67 -16.83
C ARG A 188 5.79 -14.71 -17.99
N ALA A 189 6.07 -13.44 -17.74
CA ALA A 189 6.24 -12.49 -18.82
C ALA A 189 7.55 -12.80 -19.55
N ASP A 190 7.47 -12.87 -20.88
CA ASP A 190 8.62 -12.93 -21.75
C ASP A 190 8.80 -11.56 -22.41
N LEU A 191 9.93 -10.91 -22.14
CA LEU A 191 10.29 -9.62 -22.71
C LEU A 191 11.36 -9.76 -23.82
N GLY A 192 11.58 -10.99 -24.32
CA GLY A 192 12.58 -11.30 -25.33
C GLY A 192 14.01 -11.36 -24.80
N ARG A 193 14.22 -11.10 -23.51
CA ARG A 193 15.51 -11.14 -22.81
C ARG A 193 15.30 -11.25 -21.29
N SER A 194 16.34 -11.75 -20.59
CA SER A 194 16.34 -11.76 -19.11
C SER A 194 16.31 -10.33 -18.56
N TYR A 195 15.62 -10.14 -17.42
CA TYR A 195 15.44 -8.79 -16.87
C TYR A 195 15.39 -8.73 -15.35
N ALA A 196 15.88 -7.62 -14.81
CA ALA A 196 15.54 -7.14 -13.48
C ALA A 196 14.22 -6.36 -13.54
N VAL A 197 13.40 -6.41 -12.49
CA VAL A 197 12.14 -5.66 -12.46
C VAL A 197 12.13 -4.68 -11.29
N THR A 198 11.55 -3.51 -11.51
CA THR A 198 11.14 -2.58 -10.44
C THR A 198 9.68 -2.20 -10.64
N VAL A 199 8.94 -2.12 -9.52
CA VAL A 199 7.49 -1.83 -9.53
C VAL A 199 7.23 -0.65 -8.60
N ALA A 200 6.96 0.52 -9.18
CA ALA A 200 6.81 1.74 -8.42
C ALA A 200 6.00 2.81 -9.16
N THR A 201 5.26 3.64 -8.44
CA THR A 201 4.88 4.95 -8.98
C THR A 201 6.15 5.77 -9.23
N LEU A 202 6.26 6.42 -10.39
CA LEU A 202 7.45 7.18 -10.76
C LEU A 202 7.48 8.50 -9.98
N GLU A 203 8.07 8.47 -8.80
CA GLU A 203 8.18 9.60 -7.87
C GLU A 203 9.54 9.60 -7.16
N PRO A 204 10.07 10.76 -6.72
CA PRO A 204 11.44 10.89 -6.21
C PRO A 204 11.79 9.92 -5.07
N ARG A 205 10.86 9.62 -4.16
CA ARG A 205 11.11 8.71 -3.04
C ARG A 205 11.37 7.27 -3.47
N LYS A 206 10.93 6.87 -4.68
CA LYS A 206 11.14 5.52 -5.25
C LYS A 206 12.52 5.35 -5.87
N ASN A 207 13.25 6.46 -6.04
CA ASN A 207 14.67 6.48 -6.32
C ASN A 207 15.10 5.76 -7.62
N LEU A 208 14.28 5.89 -8.66
CA LEU A 208 14.58 5.25 -9.93
C LEU A 208 15.83 5.83 -10.60
N ASP A 209 16.16 7.09 -10.37
CA ASP A 209 17.35 7.71 -10.96
C ASP A 209 18.63 7.00 -10.51
N THR A 210 18.74 6.66 -9.21
CA THR A 210 19.89 5.91 -8.70
C THR A 210 19.91 4.46 -9.22
N LEU A 211 18.73 3.82 -9.35
CA LEU A 211 18.64 2.49 -9.97
C LEU A 211 19.07 2.50 -11.44
N LEU A 212 18.65 3.49 -12.20
CA LEU A 212 19.08 3.66 -13.60
C LEU A 212 20.58 3.90 -13.71
N ALA A 213 21.16 4.67 -12.78
CA ALA A 213 22.61 4.86 -12.71
C ALA A 213 23.33 3.53 -12.40
N ALA A 214 22.84 2.77 -11.43
CA ALA A 214 23.37 1.43 -11.11
C ALA A 214 23.31 0.47 -12.29
N HIS A 215 22.18 0.44 -13.00
CA HIS A 215 21.99 -0.38 -14.18
C HIS A 215 22.94 -0.02 -15.34
N ARG A 216 23.27 1.27 -15.49
CA ARG A 216 24.27 1.72 -16.49
C ARG A 216 25.69 1.35 -16.09
N LEU A 217 26.00 1.24 -14.78
CA LEU A 217 27.33 0.82 -14.30
C LEU A 217 27.56 -0.68 -14.54
N ASP A 218 26.61 -1.51 -14.17
CA ASP A 218 26.66 -2.96 -14.40
C ASP A 218 25.24 -3.52 -14.57
N PRO A 219 24.80 -3.81 -15.79
CA PRO A 219 23.50 -4.44 -16.06
C PRO A 219 23.44 -5.93 -15.73
N HIS A 220 24.55 -6.59 -15.40
CA HIS A 220 24.63 -8.06 -15.20
C HIS A 220 24.02 -8.87 -16.35
N GLY A 221 24.03 -8.36 -17.58
CA GLY A 221 23.40 -8.98 -18.74
C GLY A 221 21.86 -8.95 -18.74
N LEU A 222 21.25 -8.18 -17.86
CA LEU A 222 19.80 -8.05 -17.73
C LEU A 222 19.29 -6.75 -18.40
N ALA A 223 18.07 -6.75 -18.89
CA ALA A 223 17.32 -5.52 -19.09
C ALA A 223 16.71 -5.05 -17.77
N LEU A 224 16.38 -3.75 -17.66
CA LEU A 224 15.63 -3.20 -16.54
C LEU A 224 14.17 -2.95 -16.95
N ALA A 225 13.26 -3.81 -16.50
CA ALA A 225 11.83 -3.63 -16.68
C ALA A 225 11.28 -2.70 -15.60
N VAL A 226 10.68 -1.57 -16.03
CA VAL A 226 10.11 -0.56 -15.14
C VAL A 226 8.59 -0.61 -15.24
N VAL A 227 7.95 -1.12 -14.21
CA VAL A 227 6.49 -1.15 -14.07
C VAL A 227 6.05 0.01 -13.21
N GLY A 228 5.20 0.88 -13.73
CA GLY A 228 4.65 1.95 -12.94
C GLY A 228 4.03 3.07 -13.76
N TRP A 229 3.32 3.92 -13.04
CA TRP A 229 2.63 5.07 -13.59
C TRP A 229 3.37 6.36 -13.23
N PRO A 230 3.39 7.38 -14.10
CA PRO A 230 3.92 8.69 -13.75
C PRO A 230 3.29 9.22 -12.47
N GLY A 231 4.12 9.49 -11.47
CA GLY A 231 3.72 10.12 -10.22
C GLY A 231 3.91 11.64 -10.27
N TRP A 232 4.26 12.21 -9.14
CA TRP A 232 4.56 13.63 -9.03
C TRP A 232 6.08 13.86 -8.94
N GLY A 233 6.47 15.09 -9.25
CA GLY A 233 7.87 15.50 -9.27
C GLY A 233 8.56 15.26 -10.61
N PRO A 234 9.88 15.45 -10.67
CA PRO A 234 10.66 15.11 -11.84
C PRO A 234 10.49 13.64 -12.22
N GLN A 235 10.31 13.38 -13.50
CA GLN A 235 10.20 12.00 -14.00
C GLN A 235 11.60 11.50 -14.37
N PRO A 236 11.94 10.23 -14.02
CA PRO A 236 13.21 9.65 -14.43
C PRO A 236 13.29 9.51 -15.95
N ASP A 237 14.49 9.64 -16.49
CA ASP A 237 14.75 9.36 -17.90
C ASP A 237 14.84 7.84 -18.12
N LEU A 238 13.77 7.26 -18.64
CA LEU A 238 13.68 5.84 -18.97
C LEU A 238 14.23 5.49 -20.36
N GLY A 239 14.97 6.42 -21.01
CA GLY A 239 15.65 6.15 -22.27
C GLY A 239 16.85 5.21 -22.10
N GLY A 240 17.10 4.38 -23.12
CA GLY A 240 18.22 3.43 -23.17
C GLY A 240 17.80 2.08 -23.75
N GLU A 241 18.72 1.40 -24.46
CA GLU A 241 18.42 0.12 -25.13
C GLU A 241 18.10 -1.02 -24.15
N ASP A 242 18.60 -0.93 -22.91
CA ASP A 242 18.44 -1.94 -21.87
C ASP A 242 17.37 -1.60 -20.85
N VAL A 243 16.62 -0.50 -21.02
CA VAL A 243 15.50 -0.12 -20.16
C VAL A 243 14.18 -0.36 -20.89
N ILE A 244 13.27 -1.12 -20.26
CA ILE A 244 11.96 -1.48 -20.82
C ILE A 244 10.87 -0.82 -19.97
N PRO A 245 10.38 0.38 -20.34
CA PRO A 245 9.27 1.00 -19.64
C PRO A 245 7.96 0.30 -19.99
N LEU A 246 7.37 -0.40 -19.02
CA LEU A 246 6.12 -1.16 -19.19
C LEU A 246 4.87 -0.30 -18.90
N GLY A 247 5.07 0.87 -18.28
CA GLY A 247 3.94 1.70 -17.87
C GLY A 247 3.09 1.02 -16.80
N PHE A 248 1.80 1.36 -16.80
CA PHE A 248 0.85 0.74 -15.87
C PHE A 248 0.57 -0.71 -16.29
N VAL A 249 0.77 -1.63 -15.36
CA VAL A 249 0.40 -3.03 -15.47
C VAL A 249 -0.78 -3.29 -14.53
N ALA A 250 -1.82 -3.94 -15.02
CA ALA A 250 -2.98 -4.30 -14.20
C ALA A 250 -2.57 -5.29 -13.08
N ASN A 251 -3.23 -5.20 -11.92
CA ASN A 251 -2.85 -5.99 -10.75
C ASN A 251 -2.94 -7.51 -10.94
N ASP A 252 -3.79 -7.98 -11.84
CA ASP A 252 -3.94 -9.39 -12.20
C ASP A 252 -2.84 -9.86 -13.15
N GLU A 253 -2.24 -8.96 -13.92
CA GLU A 253 -1.12 -9.22 -14.81
C GLU A 253 0.25 -9.10 -14.11
N LEU A 254 0.33 -8.32 -13.03
CA LEU A 254 1.59 -8.02 -12.35
C LEU A 254 2.38 -9.26 -11.89
N PRO A 255 1.74 -10.34 -11.39
CA PRO A 255 2.47 -11.53 -10.95
C PRO A 255 3.31 -12.19 -12.05
N ARG A 256 2.90 -12.13 -13.33
CA ARG A 256 3.67 -12.71 -14.42
C ARG A 256 5.00 -11.98 -14.65
N TYR A 257 5.06 -10.67 -14.42
CA TYR A 257 6.28 -9.89 -14.53
C TYR A 257 7.23 -10.16 -13.37
N TYR A 258 6.73 -10.37 -12.15
CA TYR A 258 7.55 -10.85 -11.06
C TYR A 258 8.12 -12.23 -11.38
N ARG A 259 7.29 -13.20 -11.74
CA ARG A 259 7.74 -14.58 -12.04
C ARG A 259 8.74 -14.69 -13.20
N GLY A 260 8.68 -13.77 -14.15
CA GLY A 260 9.61 -13.71 -15.30
C GLY A 260 10.94 -13.01 -14.98
N ALA A 261 11.01 -12.26 -13.89
CA ALA A 261 12.20 -11.50 -13.53
C ALA A 261 13.28 -12.38 -12.87
N GLU A 262 14.53 -12.03 -13.08
CA GLU A 262 15.69 -12.63 -12.41
C GLU A 262 15.88 -12.07 -10.99
N VAL A 263 15.54 -10.79 -10.80
CA VAL A 263 15.65 -10.06 -9.54
C VAL A 263 14.63 -8.91 -9.49
N LEU A 264 14.06 -8.66 -8.31
CA LEU A 264 13.27 -7.46 -8.01
C LEU A 264 14.16 -6.44 -7.29
N VAL A 265 14.15 -5.19 -7.76
CA VAL A 265 14.92 -4.11 -7.13
C VAL A 265 13.98 -3.05 -6.59
N VAL A 266 14.05 -2.78 -5.28
CA VAL A 266 13.24 -1.78 -4.58
C VAL A 266 14.17 -0.78 -3.87
N PRO A 267 14.70 0.21 -4.58
CA PRO A 267 15.71 1.14 -4.08
C PRO A 267 15.11 2.33 -3.34
N SER A 268 13.87 2.21 -2.87
CA SER A 268 13.10 3.30 -2.28
C SER A 268 13.82 3.92 -1.08
N ARG A 269 13.90 5.26 -1.03
CA ARG A 269 14.43 6.00 0.12
C ARG A 269 13.52 5.96 1.33
N PHE A 270 12.23 5.68 1.12
CA PHE A 270 11.24 5.58 2.17
C PHE A 270 9.99 4.83 1.70
N GLU A 271 9.43 3.99 2.57
CA GLU A 271 8.15 3.29 2.37
C GLU A 271 7.33 3.29 3.67
N GLY A 272 6.01 3.12 3.54
CA GLY A 272 5.18 2.79 4.70
C GLY A 272 5.38 1.34 5.15
N PHE A 273 5.54 0.43 4.18
CA PHE A 273 5.79 -0.99 4.44
C PHE A 273 6.66 -1.64 3.34
N GLY A 274 6.29 -1.51 2.06
CA GLY A 274 6.98 -2.17 0.95
C GLY A 274 6.23 -3.40 0.41
N MET A 275 4.94 -3.26 0.09
CA MET A 275 4.12 -4.37 -0.43
C MET A 275 4.76 -5.08 -1.64
N THR A 276 5.41 -4.33 -2.52
CA THR A 276 6.06 -4.88 -3.72
C THR A 276 7.17 -5.88 -3.38
N VAL A 277 7.83 -5.73 -2.23
CA VAL A 277 8.86 -6.67 -1.75
C VAL A 277 8.22 -8.03 -1.44
N VAL A 278 7.18 -8.04 -0.59
CA VAL A 278 6.52 -9.31 -0.20
C VAL A 278 5.77 -9.95 -1.37
N GLU A 279 5.24 -9.16 -2.32
CA GLU A 279 4.63 -9.65 -3.56
C GLU A 279 5.68 -10.36 -4.44
N GLY A 280 6.86 -9.76 -4.62
CA GLY A 280 7.97 -10.36 -5.35
C GLY A 280 8.47 -11.64 -4.69
N MET A 281 8.67 -11.63 -3.37
CA MET A 281 9.05 -12.81 -2.59
C MET A 281 8.04 -13.95 -2.73
N ALA A 282 6.73 -13.63 -2.66
CA ALA A 282 5.67 -14.61 -2.86
C ALA A 282 5.66 -15.21 -4.28
N CYS A 283 6.12 -14.45 -5.28
CA CYS A 283 6.32 -14.94 -6.64
C CYS A 283 7.64 -15.71 -6.82
N GLY A 284 8.50 -15.79 -5.80
CA GLY A 284 9.78 -16.48 -5.84
C GLY A 284 10.88 -15.70 -6.54
N VAL A 285 10.87 -14.39 -6.45
CA VAL A 285 11.90 -13.53 -7.03
C VAL A 285 12.87 -13.08 -5.94
N PRO A 286 14.19 -13.23 -6.11
CA PRO A 286 15.17 -12.64 -5.21
C PRO A 286 15.02 -11.12 -5.19
N CYS A 287 15.18 -10.52 -4.02
CA CYS A 287 14.94 -9.09 -3.85
C CYS A 287 16.21 -8.34 -3.44
N VAL A 288 16.45 -7.20 -4.07
CA VAL A 288 17.40 -6.17 -3.63
C VAL A 288 16.60 -4.99 -3.11
N VAL A 289 16.82 -4.63 -1.86
CA VAL A 289 15.98 -3.67 -1.15
C VAL A 289 16.85 -2.65 -0.43
N SER A 290 16.45 -1.39 -0.45
CA SER A 290 17.21 -0.36 0.27
C SER A 290 17.34 -0.66 1.76
N SER A 291 18.45 -0.26 2.37
CA SER A 291 18.74 -0.45 3.80
C SER A 291 17.94 0.48 4.72
N HIS A 292 16.96 1.24 4.18
CA HIS A 292 16.12 2.11 5.00
C HIS A 292 15.24 1.29 5.96
N PRO A 293 15.15 1.64 7.27
CA PRO A 293 14.42 0.87 8.29
C PRO A 293 12.92 0.68 8.02
N SER A 294 12.31 1.53 7.17
CA SER A 294 10.89 1.37 6.81
C SER A 294 10.61 0.10 5.98
N LEU A 295 11.65 -0.54 5.45
CA LEU A 295 11.56 -1.76 4.66
C LEU A 295 11.97 -3.02 5.43
N ASP A 296 12.47 -2.88 6.68
CA ASP A 296 12.97 -4.02 7.48
C ASP A 296 11.90 -5.09 7.67
N GLU A 297 10.67 -4.67 7.96
CA GLU A 297 9.56 -5.58 8.23
C GLU A 297 9.06 -6.29 6.97
N ALA A 298 9.15 -5.64 5.81
CA ALA A 298 8.73 -6.23 4.54
C ALA A 298 9.73 -7.23 4.00
N CYS A 299 11.01 -7.06 4.25
CA CYS A 299 12.04 -7.93 3.69
C CYS A 299 12.66 -8.91 4.70
N GLY A 300 12.64 -8.61 6.00
CA GLY A 300 13.36 -9.43 6.99
C GLY A 300 14.81 -9.68 6.55
N ASP A 301 15.25 -10.91 6.72
CA ASP A 301 16.57 -11.38 6.27
C ASP A 301 16.54 -12.01 4.85
N ALA A 302 15.41 -11.87 4.14
CA ALA A 302 15.16 -12.55 2.87
C ALA A 302 15.49 -11.69 1.62
N ALA A 303 16.26 -10.61 1.80
CA ALA A 303 16.67 -9.71 0.71
C ALA A 303 18.12 -9.25 0.88
N VAL A 304 18.77 -8.91 -0.22
CA VAL A 304 20.03 -8.17 -0.20
C VAL A 304 19.71 -6.70 0.14
N ARG A 305 20.42 -6.15 1.14
CA ARG A 305 20.22 -4.78 1.62
C ARG A 305 21.32 -3.88 1.07
N VAL A 306 20.91 -2.76 0.46
CA VAL A 306 21.83 -1.83 -0.21
C VAL A 306 21.60 -0.39 0.23
N ASP A 307 22.64 0.43 0.18
CA ASP A 307 22.50 1.88 0.33
C ASP A 307 21.73 2.43 -0.89
N PRO A 308 20.55 3.07 -0.69
CA PRO A 308 19.76 3.58 -1.80
C PRO A 308 20.42 4.76 -2.53
N ASP A 309 21.36 5.45 -1.93
CA ASP A 309 22.01 6.62 -2.52
C ASP A 309 23.34 6.27 -3.23
N ASP A 310 23.76 4.99 -3.19
CA ASP A 310 24.96 4.49 -3.82
C ASP A 310 24.62 3.56 -5.02
N PRO A 311 24.80 4.02 -6.27
CA PRO A 311 24.57 3.19 -7.46
C PRO A 311 25.46 1.96 -7.55
N GLU A 312 26.72 2.04 -7.03
CA GLU A 312 27.66 0.91 -7.03
C GLU A 312 27.18 -0.17 -6.07
N ALA A 313 26.70 0.22 -4.89
CA ALA A 313 26.09 -0.69 -3.92
C ALA A 313 24.84 -1.39 -4.48
N ILE A 314 23.98 -0.67 -5.21
CA ILE A 314 22.80 -1.27 -5.86
C ILE A 314 23.24 -2.27 -6.94
N ALA A 315 24.20 -1.93 -7.80
CA ALA A 315 24.71 -2.83 -8.83
C ALA A 315 25.34 -4.08 -8.22
N ALA A 316 26.21 -3.93 -7.22
CA ALA A 316 26.81 -5.06 -6.49
C ALA A 316 25.75 -5.95 -5.83
N GLY A 317 24.71 -5.33 -5.22
CA GLY A 317 23.60 -6.04 -4.60
C GLY A 317 22.77 -6.86 -5.59
N ILE A 318 22.60 -6.40 -6.82
CA ILE A 318 21.98 -7.19 -7.90
C ILE A 318 22.82 -8.44 -8.19
N GLY A 319 24.15 -8.30 -8.35
CA GLY A 319 25.06 -9.43 -8.54
C GLY A 319 25.01 -10.43 -7.37
N GLU A 320 24.99 -9.94 -6.12
CA GLU A 320 24.85 -10.80 -4.94
C GLU A 320 23.51 -11.55 -4.95
N ALA A 321 22.39 -10.87 -5.24
CA ALA A 321 21.07 -11.49 -5.29
C ALA A 321 20.99 -12.60 -6.36
N LEU A 322 21.61 -12.40 -7.51
CA LEU A 322 21.70 -13.40 -8.57
C LEU A 322 22.53 -14.61 -8.12
N ALA A 323 23.65 -14.39 -7.44
CA ALA A 323 24.52 -15.46 -6.93
C ALA A 323 23.86 -16.28 -5.81
N ARG A 324 23.02 -15.65 -4.97
CA ARG A 324 22.30 -16.28 -3.84
C ARG A 324 20.83 -16.61 -4.17
N ARG A 325 20.51 -16.70 -5.43
CA ARG A 325 19.14 -16.81 -5.93
C ARG A 325 18.29 -17.85 -5.20
N ASP A 326 18.77 -19.09 -5.10
CA ASP A 326 17.98 -20.19 -4.52
C ASP A 326 17.79 -20.03 -3.00
N GLU A 327 18.80 -19.52 -2.31
CA GLU A 327 18.74 -19.17 -0.89
C GLU A 327 17.67 -18.07 -0.65
N LEU A 328 17.78 -16.94 -1.36
CA LEU A 328 16.87 -15.80 -1.20
C LEU A 328 15.44 -16.16 -1.59
N ARG A 329 15.24 -17.02 -2.58
CA ARG A 329 13.90 -17.53 -2.91
C ARG A 329 13.29 -18.33 -1.77
N ALA A 330 14.05 -19.23 -1.17
CA ALA A 330 13.57 -20.05 -0.05
C ALA A 330 13.20 -19.17 1.16
N LEU A 331 14.08 -18.26 1.54
CA LEU A 331 13.86 -17.30 2.62
C LEU A 331 12.65 -16.39 2.33
N GLY A 332 12.56 -15.88 1.08
CA GLY A 332 11.47 -15.00 0.65
C GLY A 332 10.11 -15.68 0.73
N PHE A 333 10.00 -16.93 0.30
CA PHE A 333 8.76 -17.69 0.43
C PHE A 333 8.33 -17.86 1.88
N GLU A 334 9.25 -18.22 2.75
CA GLU A 334 8.94 -18.41 4.17
C GLU A 334 8.51 -17.08 4.80
N HIS A 335 9.22 -16.00 4.49
CA HIS A 335 8.89 -14.67 5.02
C HIS A 335 7.51 -14.18 4.53
N ALA A 336 7.23 -14.29 3.21
CA ALA A 336 5.99 -13.81 2.62
C ALA A 336 4.73 -14.52 3.16
N ARG A 337 4.84 -15.77 3.63
CA ARG A 337 3.72 -16.51 4.25
C ARG A 337 3.16 -15.84 5.49
N GLY A 338 3.96 -15.04 6.19
CA GLY A 338 3.52 -14.29 7.36
C GLY A 338 2.53 -13.16 7.03
N PHE A 339 2.41 -12.77 5.78
CA PHE A 339 1.61 -11.61 5.35
C PHE A 339 0.35 -12.06 4.62
N THR A 340 -0.74 -12.20 5.39
CA THR A 340 -2.05 -12.59 4.84
C THR A 340 -3.12 -11.54 5.15
N TRP A 341 -4.09 -11.39 4.24
CA TRP A 341 -5.21 -10.48 4.49
C TRP A 341 -6.10 -10.97 5.64
N GLY A 342 -6.18 -12.29 5.85
CA GLY A 342 -6.88 -12.86 7.00
C GLY A 342 -6.25 -12.44 8.34
N ALA A 343 -4.91 -12.44 8.45
CA ALA A 343 -4.21 -11.95 9.64
C ALA A 343 -4.41 -10.44 9.84
N CYS A 344 -4.36 -9.65 8.75
CA CYS A 344 -4.70 -8.23 8.80
C CYS A 344 -6.12 -7.99 9.34
N GLY A 345 -7.10 -8.72 8.77
CA GLY A 345 -8.49 -8.63 9.19
C GLY A 345 -8.71 -9.06 10.64
N ALA A 346 -8.03 -10.12 11.10
CA ALA A 346 -8.10 -10.60 12.49
C ALA A 346 -7.59 -9.53 13.46
N THR A 347 -6.43 -8.92 13.17
CA THR A 347 -5.91 -7.80 13.98
C THR A 347 -6.89 -6.63 14.05
N MET A 348 -7.52 -6.28 12.93
CA MET A 348 -8.51 -5.19 12.91
C MET A 348 -9.75 -5.56 13.72
N LEU A 349 -10.27 -6.77 13.55
CA LEU A 349 -11.47 -7.23 14.26
C LEU A 349 -11.25 -7.26 15.76
N GLU A 350 -10.15 -7.85 16.21
CA GLU A 350 -9.78 -7.90 17.64
C GLU A 350 -9.70 -6.49 18.25
N ALA A 351 -9.08 -5.54 17.54
CA ALA A 351 -9.01 -4.16 18.00
C ALA A 351 -10.39 -3.49 18.07
N PHE A 352 -11.27 -3.75 17.11
CA PHE A 352 -12.64 -3.23 17.14
C PHE A 352 -13.47 -3.83 18.26
N GLU A 353 -13.36 -5.15 18.50
CA GLU A 353 -14.05 -5.84 19.60
C GLU A 353 -13.60 -5.34 20.98
N ALA A 354 -12.32 -5.02 21.13
CA ALA A 354 -11.77 -4.49 22.38
C ALA A 354 -12.16 -3.02 22.66
N ALA A 355 -12.50 -2.25 21.62
CA ALA A 355 -12.82 -0.83 21.73
C ALA A 355 -14.32 -0.52 21.74
N ALA A 356 -15.19 -1.45 21.30
CA ALA A 356 -16.64 -1.27 21.24
C ALA A 356 -17.32 -1.69 22.54
#